data_748497c84cea42b1107d40ea704a07fa
#
_entry.id   748497c84cea42b1107d40ea704a07fa
#
_cell.length_a   1.000
_cell.length_b   1.000
_cell.length_c   1.000
_cell.angle_alpha   90.00
_cell.angle_beta   90.00
_cell.angle_gamma   90.00
#
_symmetry.space_group_name_H-M   'P 1'
#
loop_
_entity.id
_entity.type
_entity.pdbx_description
1 polymer ?
#
loop_
_entity_poly.entity_id
_entity_poly.type
_entity_poly.pdbx_seq_one_letter_code
_entity_poly.pdbx_strand_id
1 'polypeptide(L)'
;MDYIIRKAKSDDTIRIEELFVEMLKTIYHTDDVEGYEAGYLDKFFLDKEDWICVAEYENDVVAFLSIEMHRDEDYIYLDDLSVAEGCRNKGIGTMLIHAAEKYAEEIGITKIVFHVEKANEDAYRLYSRLGYSEDVDEGSRIRMNKSVK
;
A
#
# COMPACT_ATOMS: atom_id res chain seq x y z
N MET A 1 -6.32 -19.99 4.80
CA MET A 1 -4.98 -19.55 5.21
C MET A 1 -5.11 -18.39 6.18
N ASP A 2 -4.36 -18.45 7.24
CA ASP A 2 -4.47 -17.47 8.32
C ASP A 2 -3.39 -16.42 8.20
N TYR A 3 -3.73 -15.28 7.63
CA TYR A 3 -2.84 -14.13 7.55
C TYR A 3 -3.04 -13.26 8.78
N ILE A 4 -1.94 -12.77 9.34
CA ILE A 4 -1.97 -11.83 10.45
C ILE A 4 -1.73 -10.44 9.86
N ILE A 5 -2.70 -9.55 10.05
CA ILE A 5 -2.57 -8.16 9.62
C ILE A 5 -2.12 -7.35 10.84
N ARG A 6 -0.98 -6.70 10.73
CA ARG A 6 -0.41 -5.98 11.87
C ARG A 6 0.40 -4.76 11.42
N LYS A 7 0.75 -3.92 12.37
CA LYS A 7 1.65 -2.79 12.13
C LYS A 7 3.07 -3.32 11.94
N ALA A 8 3.81 -2.76 10.98
CA ALA A 8 5.20 -3.11 10.75
C ALA A 8 6.08 -2.65 11.91
N LYS A 9 7.13 -3.42 12.16
CA LYS A 9 8.20 -3.09 13.10
C LYS A 9 9.45 -2.75 12.30
N SER A 10 10.41 -2.06 12.93
CA SER A 10 11.65 -1.71 12.24
C SER A 10 12.38 -2.94 11.69
N ASP A 11 12.23 -4.10 12.34
CA ASP A 11 12.83 -5.35 11.87
C ASP A 11 12.26 -5.83 10.54
N ASP A 12 11.11 -5.32 10.12
CA ASP A 12 10.47 -5.69 8.85
C ASP A 12 11.02 -4.89 7.66
N THR A 13 11.85 -3.89 7.90
CA THR A 13 12.29 -2.94 6.87
C THR A 13 12.94 -3.63 5.67
N ILE A 14 13.86 -4.55 5.92
CA ILE A 14 14.57 -5.25 4.82
C ILE A 14 13.58 -6.03 3.95
N ARG A 15 12.64 -6.73 4.58
CA ARG A 15 11.65 -7.50 3.84
C ARG A 15 10.70 -6.60 3.03
N ILE A 16 10.31 -5.46 3.62
CA ILE A 16 9.48 -4.47 2.92
C ILE A 16 10.21 -3.95 1.68
N GLU A 17 11.50 -3.64 1.80
CA GLU A 17 12.30 -3.17 0.67
C GLU A 17 12.40 -4.23 -0.43
N GLU A 18 12.56 -5.50 -0.05
CA GLU A 18 12.58 -6.61 -1.00
C GLU A 18 11.27 -6.72 -1.77
N LEU A 19 10.15 -6.62 -1.06
CA LEU A 19 8.83 -6.70 -1.66
C LEU A 19 8.57 -5.54 -2.63
N PHE A 20 9.05 -4.35 -2.30
CA PHE A 20 8.93 -3.19 -3.17
C PHE A 20 9.69 -3.41 -4.49
N VAL A 21 10.93 -3.89 -4.42
CA VAL A 21 11.74 -4.18 -5.60
C VAL A 21 11.07 -5.26 -6.45
N GLU A 22 10.58 -6.32 -5.83
CA GLU A 22 9.86 -7.40 -6.52
C GLU A 22 8.65 -6.86 -7.29
N MET A 23 7.89 -5.95 -6.66
CA MET A 23 6.75 -5.31 -7.29
C MET A 23 7.15 -4.52 -8.53
N LEU A 24 8.22 -3.71 -8.44
CA LEU A 24 8.69 -2.91 -9.56
C LEU A 24 9.12 -3.79 -10.73
N LYS A 25 9.82 -4.87 -10.46
CA LYS A 25 10.23 -5.83 -11.50
C LYS A 25 9.02 -6.42 -12.21
N THR A 26 7.98 -6.73 -11.48
CA THR A 26 6.75 -7.28 -12.05
C THR A 26 6.01 -6.26 -12.90
N ILE A 27 5.85 -5.03 -12.40
CA ILE A 27 5.12 -3.97 -13.10
C ILE A 27 5.80 -3.60 -14.42
N TYR A 28 7.13 -3.43 -14.39
CA TYR A 28 7.88 -2.91 -15.53
C TYR A 28 8.54 -4.00 -16.38
N HIS A 29 8.38 -5.28 -16.01
CA HIS A 29 8.91 -6.43 -16.75
C HIS A 29 10.42 -6.33 -16.99
N THR A 30 11.18 -5.87 -16.00
CA THR A 30 12.63 -5.71 -16.09
C THR A 30 13.27 -5.91 -14.72
N ASP A 31 14.53 -6.34 -14.72
CA ASP A 31 15.31 -6.42 -13.48
C ASP A 31 16.03 -5.11 -13.18
N ASP A 32 15.98 -4.14 -14.12
CA ASP A 32 16.63 -2.84 -13.97
C ASP A 32 15.72 -1.86 -13.23
N VAL A 33 15.59 -2.06 -11.92
CA VAL A 33 14.78 -1.21 -11.06
C VAL A 33 15.59 -0.82 -9.83
N GLU A 34 15.24 0.34 -9.25
CA GLU A 34 15.87 0.83 -8.03
C GLU A 34 14.88 0.70 -6.87
N GLY A 35 15.37 0.26 -5.71
CA GLY A 35 14.59 0.19 -4.49
C GLY A 35 14.40 1.58 -3.89
N TYR A 36 13.90 1.63 -2.66
CA TYR A 36 13.76 2.89 -1.95
C TYR A 36 15.12 3.54 -1.70
N GLU A 37 15.14 4.87 -1.73
CA GLU A 37 16.31 5.61 -1.28
C GLU A 37 16.59 5.31 0.19
N ALA A 38 17.85 5.38 0.58
CA ALA A 38 18.24 5.14 1.97
C ALA A 38 17.45 6.07 2.91
N GLY A 39 16.84 5.48 3.93
CA GLY A 39 16.06 6.23 4.91
C GLY A 39 14.64 6.59 4.51
N TYR A 40 14.21 6.24 3.30
CA TYR A 40 12.85 6.57 2.85
C TYR A 40 11.76 6.07 3.81
N LEU A 41 11.93 4.86 4.33
CA LEU A 41 10.91 4.24 5.19
C LEU A 41 10.92 4.75 6.64
N ASP A 42 11.95 5.52 7.04
CA ASP A 42 12.11 5.97 8.42
C ASP A 42 10.88 6.71 8.93
N LYS A 43 10.26 7.54 8.10
CA LYS A 43 9.10 8.35 8.52
C LYS A 43 7.93 7.49 9.01
N PHE A 44 7.81 6.26 8.49
CA PHE A 44 6.72 5.37 8.87
C PHE A 44 6.93 4.72 10.24
N PHE A 45 8.12 4.86 10.81
CA PHE A 45 8.44 4.31 12.12
C PHE A 45 8.62 5.41 13.17
N LEU A 46 8.81 6.66 12.73
CA LEU A 46 9.03 7.80 13.62
C LEU A 46 7.75 8.58 13.91
N ASP A 47 6.85 8.66 12.94
CA ASP A 47 5.59 9.37 13.08
C ASP A 47 4.55 8.44 13.70
N LYS A 48 3.66 8.99 14.51
CA LYS A 48 2.60 8.19 15.15
C LYS A 48 1.42 7.93 14.24
N GLU A 49 1.22 8.77 13.23
CA GLU A 49 0.06 8.68 12.33
C GLU A 49 0.39 8.02 10.99
N ASP A 50 1.66 8.15 10.55
CA ASP A 50 2.14 7.42 9.38
C ASP A 50 2.62 6.04 9.83
N TRP A 51 2.24 5.01 9.11
CA TRP A 51 2.64 3.65 9.48
C TRP A 51 2.53 2.70 8.29
N ILE A 52 3.11 1.52 8.46
CA ILE A 52 3.03 0.48 7.44
C ILE A 52 2.25 -0.70 8.02
N CYS A 53 1.25 -1.14 7.26
CA CYS A 53 0.47 -2.33 7.57
C CYS A 53 1.09 -3.49 6.82
N VAL A 54 1.34 -4.60 7.50
CA VAL A 54 1.89 -5.80 6.86
C VAL A 54 0.95 -6.98 7.05
N ALA A 55 1.02 -7.91 6.10
CA ALA A 55 0.39 -9.22 6.22
C ALA A 55 1.48 -10.25 6.46
N GLU A 56 1.33 -11.04 7.49
CA GLU A 56 2.29 -12.07 7.89
C GLU A 56 1.65 -13.46 7.73
N TYR A 57 2.39 -14.39 7.17
CA TYR A 57 1.97 -15.77 7.04
C TYR A 57 3.15 -16.67 7.43
N GLU A 58 2.92 -17.55 8.38
CA GLU A 58 3.95 -18.49 8.88
C GLU A 58 5.25 -17.75 9.26
N ASN A 59 5.12 -16.65 9.99
CA ASN A 59 6.22 -15.81 10.49
C ASN A 59 7.01 -15.07 9.40
N ASP A 60 6.48 -14.99 8.18
CA ASP A 60 7.10 -14.23 7.10
C ASP A 60 6.16 -13.12 6.63
N VAL A 61 6.70 -11.93 6.41
CA VAL A 61 5.93 -10.81 5.85
C VAL A 61 5.78 -11.06 4.35
N VAL A 62 4.54 -11.19 3.89
CA VAL A 62 4.23 -11.50 2.50
C VAL A 62 3.60 -10.33 1.75
N ALA A 63 3.27 -9.26 2.44
CA ALA A 63 2.68 -8.07 1.80
C ALA A 63 2.80 -6.87 2.73
N PHE A 64 2.76 -5.67 2.13
CA PHE A 64 2.70 -4.44 2.92
C PHE A 64 1.91 -3.35 2.22
N LEU A 65 1.43 -2.40 3.02
CA LEU A 65 0.78 -1.18 2.54
C LEU A 65 1.27 -0.03 3.41
N SER A 66 1.90 0.97 2.80
CA SER A 66 2.37 2.15 3.54
C SER A 66 1.30 3.25 3.52
N ILE A 67 1.05 3.83 4.69
CA ILE A 67 -0.07 4.73 4.94
C ILE A 67 0.47 6.06 5.46
N GLU A 68 0.13 7.16 4.76
CA GLU A 68 0.50 8.51 5.16
C GLU A 68 -0.74 9.30 5.57
N MET A 69 -0.64 10.00 6.68
CA MET A 69 -1.73 10.85 7.16
C MET A 69 -1.59 12.27 6.60
N HIS A 70 -2.67 12.78 6.00
CA HIS A 70 -2.77 14.18 5.57
C HIS A 70 -3.98 14.79 6.29
N ARG A 71 -3.82 15.00 7.60
CA ARG A 71 -4.93 15.43 8.47
C ARG A 71 -5.51 16.79 8.08
N ASP A 72 -4.66 17.73 7.69
CA ASP A 72 -5.13 19.08 7.30
C ASP A 72 -6.00 19.07 6.06
N GLU A 73 -5.85 18.06 5.21
CA GLU A 73 -6.61 17.92 3.97
C GLU A 73 -7.68 16.83 4.06
N ASP A 74 -7.82 16.22 5.23
CA ASP A 74 -8.81 15.21 5.55
C ASP A 74 -8.74 13.98 4.65
N TYR A 75 -7.51 13.46 4.44
CA TYR A 75 -7.36 12.18 3.74
C TYR A 75 -6.16 11.39 4.24
N ILE A 76 -6.20 10.09 4.01
CA ILE A 76 -5.07 9.19 4.14
C ILE A 76 -4.57 8.89 2.74
N TYR A 77 -3.25 8.93 2.55
CA TYR A 77 -2.63 8.57 1.30
C TYR A 77 -2.03 7.17 1.41
N LEU A 78 -2.39 6.28 0.48
CA LEU A 78 -1.79 4.94 0.38
C LEU A 78 -0.61 5.06 -0.57
N ASP A 79 0.60 4.94 -0.03
CA ASP A 79 1.82 5.16 -0.81
C ASP A 79 2.16 3.96 -1.70
N ASP A 80 2.46 2.82 -1.09
CA ASP A 80 2.80 1.60 -1.82
C ASP A 80 2.06 0.40 -1.28
N LEU A 81 1.56 -0.45 -2.17
CA LEU A 81 0.98 -1.74 -1.84
C LEU A 81 1.73 -2.81 -2.63
N SER A 82 2.31 -3.77 -1.95
CA SER A 82 3.01 -4.87 -2.59
C SER A 82 2.65 -6.20 -1.96
N VAL A 83 2.43 -7.22 -2.78
CA VAL A 83 2.13 -8.59 -2.35
C VAL A 83 3.14 -9.52 -3.00
N ALA A 84 3.76 -10.39 -2.21
CA ALA A 84 4.73 -11.36 -2.71
C ALA A 84 4.13 -12.18 -3.85
N GLU A 85 4.94 -12.48 -4.86
CA GLU A 85 4.48 -13.13 -6.09
C GLU A 85 3.68 -14.41 -5.83
N GLY A 86 4.16 -15.26 -4.95
CA GLY A 86 3.47 -16.52 -4.62
C GLY A 86 2.20 -16.36 -3.80
N CYS A 87 1.89 -15.14 -3.36
CA CYS A 87 0.75 -14.86 -2.49
C CYS A 87 -0.31 -13.99 -3.16
N ARG A 88 -0.15 -13.68 -4.44
CA ARG A 88 -1.11 -12.84 -5.19
C ARG A 88 -2.41 -13.59 -5.48
N ASN A 89 -3.47 -12.84 -5.74
CA ASN A 89 -4.81 -13.37 -6.05
C ASN A 89 -5.44 -14.19 -4.93
N LYS A 90 -5.06 -13.88 -3.66
CA LYS A 90 -5.60 -14.54 -2.48
C LYS A 90 -6.33 -13.59 -1.54
N GLY A 91 -6.60 -12.35 -2.01
CA GLY A 91 -7.33 -11.36 -1.23
C GLY A 91 -6.51 -10.59 -0.20
N ILE A 92 -5.18 -10.75 -0.19
CA ILE A 92 -4.32 -10.07 0.79
C ILE A 92 -4.35 -8.55 0.60
N GLY A 93 -4.24 -8.09 -0.66
CA GLY A 93 -4.31 -6.67 -0.96
C GLY A 93 -5.62 -6.04 -0.45
N THR A 94 -6.72 -6.74 -0.64
CA THR A 94 -8.02 -6.31 -0.14
C THR A 94 -8.03 -6.20 1.39
N MET A 95 -7.44 -7.18 2.08
CA MET A 95 -7.34 -7.14 3.53
C MET A 95 -6.56 -5.93 4.03
N LEU A 96 -5.45 -5.60 3.36
CA LEU A 96 -4.64 -4.44 3.73
C LEU A 96 -5.36 -3.13 3.48
N ILE A 97 -6.06 -3.02 2.35
CA ILE A 97 -6.85 -1.82 2.03
C ILE A 97 -7.98 -1.63 3.03
N HIS A 98 -8.67 -2.71 3.40
CA HIS A 98 -9.72 -2.65 4.43
C HIS A 98 -9.16 -2.22 5.78
N ALA A 99 -7.94 -2.65 6.12
CA ALA A 99 -7.29 -2.20 7.36
C ALA A 99 -7.04 -0.69 7.33
N ALA A 100 -6.63 -0.14 6.18
CA ALA A 100 -6.45 1.30 6.02
C ALA A 100 -7.77 2.06 6.12
N GLU A 101 -8.83 1.53 5.52
CA GLU A 101 -10.17 2.13 5.59
C GLU A 101 -10.69 2.15 7.02
N LYS A 102 -10.49 1.06 7.75
CA LYS A 102 -10.89 0.98 9.15
C LYS A 102 -10.10 1.97 10.01
N TYR A 103 -8.81 2.10 9.75
CA TYR A 103 -7.98 3.08 10.46
C TYR A 103 -8.49 4.50 10.20
N ALA A 104 -8.81 4.83 8.95
CA ALA A 104 -9.35 6.15 8.61
C ALA A 104 -10.63 6.45 9.38
N GLU A 105 -11.54 5.48 9.45
CA GLU A 105 -12.78 5.61 10.21
C GLU A 105 -12.52 5.85 11.69
N GLU A 106 -11.60 5.09 12.28
CA GLU A 106 -11.28 5.18 13.71
C GLU A 106 -10.71 6.54 14.10
N ILE A 107 -9.95 7.19 13.19
CA ILE A 107 -9.33 8.49 13.48
C ILE A 107 -10.10 9.66 12.91
N GLY A 108 -11.29 9.42 12.30
CA GLY A 108 -12.17 10.46 11.80
C GLY A 108 -11.78 11.07 10.47
N ILE A 109 -10.99 10.38 9.66
CA ILE A 109 -10.64 10.80 8.31
C ILE A 109 -11.67 10.24 7.34
N THR A 110 -12.10 11.04 6.36
CA THR A 110 -13.22 10.68 5.49
C THR A 110 -12.84 10.21 4.10
N LYS A 111 -11.57 10.32 3.70
CA LYS A 111 -11.16 10.02 2.34
C LYS A 111 -9.85 9.25 2.28
N ILE A 112 -9.77 8.31 1.35
CA ILE A 112 -8.54 7.59 1.01
C ILE A 112 -8.14 7.98 -0.41
N VAL A 113 -6.87 8.30 -0.60
CA VAL A 113 -6.30 8.74 -1.89
C VAL A 113 -5.04 7.96 -2.17
N PHE A 114 -4.81 7.64 -3.43
CA PHE A 114 -3.54 7.06 -3.87
C PHE A 114 -3.35 7.31 -5.36
N HIS A 115 -2.15 6.96 -5.83
CA HIS A 115 -1.83 6.95 -7.25
C HIS A 115 -1.59 5.51 -7.69
N VAL A 116 -2.01 5.19 -8.92
CA VAL A 116 -1.73 3.89 -9.52
C VAL A 116 -1.07 4.11 -10.88
N GLU A 117 0.04 3.42 -11.11
CA GLU A 117 0.71 3.47 -12.41
C GLU A 117 -0.19 2.81 -13.46
N LYS A 118 -0.32 3.43 -14.63
CA LYS A 118 -1.12 2.85 -15.71
C LYS A 118 -0.58 1.49 -16.14
N ALA A 119 0.72 1.26 -15.99
CA ALA A 119 1.35 -0.03 -16.27
C ALA A 119 0.89 -1.12 -15.30
N ASN A 120 0.38 -0.76 -14.12
CA ASN A 120 -0.07 -1.71 -13.11
C ASN A 120 -1.58 -1.95 -13.23
N GLU A 121 -1.96 -2.65 -14.30
CA GLU A 121 -3.38 -2.91 -14.59
C GLU A 121 -4.08 -3.73 -13.51
N ASP A 122 -3.37 -4.67 -12.90
CA ASP A 122 -3.94 -5.51 -11.83
C ASP A 122 -4.33 -4.68 -10.62
N ALA A 123 -3.49 -3.73 -10.24
CA ALA A 123 -3.78 -2.83 -9.12
C ALA A 123 -4.99 -1.94 -9.45
N TYR A 124 -5.03 -1.39 -10.66
CA TYR A 124 -6.17 -0.56 -11.10
C TYR A 124 -7.49 -1.34 -10.99
N ARG A 125 -7.52 -2.58 -11.46
CA ARG A 125 -8.71 -3.42 -11.38
C ARG A 125 -9.11 -3.70 -9.93
N LEU A 126 -8.14 -3.98 -9.07
CA LEU A 126 -8.40 -4.22 -7.64
C LEU A 126 -9.05 -2.99 -7.00
N TYR A 127 -8.46 -1.83 -7.19
CA TYR A 127 -8.98 -0.59 -6.60
C TYR A 127 -10.37 -0.25 -7.11
N SER A 128 -10.60 -0.44 -8.42
CA SER A 128 -11.92 -0.18 -9.00
C SER A 128 -12.99 -1.09 -8.40
N ARG A 129 -12.66 -2.37 -8.18
CA ARG A 129 -13.60 -3.31 -7.55
C ARG A 129 -13.91 -2.92 -6.11
N LEU A 130 -12.98 -2.28 -5.43
CA LEU A 130 -13.17 -1.86 -4.04
C LEU A 130 -13.88 -0.51 -3.91
N GLY A 131 -14.29 0.07 -5.03
CA GLY A 131 -15.09 1.29 -5.02
C GLY A 131 -14.30 2.59 -5.19
N TYR A 132 -13.03 2.50 -5.54
CA TYR A 132 -12.23 3.69 -5.83
C TYR A 132 -12.50 4.18 -7.25
N SER A 133 -12.51 5.49 -7.41
CA SER A 133 -12.79 6.15 -8.70
C SER A 133 -11.61 7.00 -9.11
N GLU A 134 -11.42 7.15 -10.42
CA GLU A 134 -10.41 8.06 -10.97
C GLU A 134 -10.78 9.50 -10.63
N ASP A 135 -9.78 10.26 -10.22
CA ASP A 135 -9.91 11.66 -9.85
C ASP A 135 -9.14 12.53 -10.85
N VAL A 136 -7.85 12.23 -11.05
CA VAL A 136 -6.98 12.99 -11.96
C VAL A 136 -6.11 12.03 -12.75
N ASP A 137 -6.05 12.24 -14.07
CA ASP A 137 -5.10 11.55 -14.94
C ASP A 137 -3.83 12.39 -14.99
N GLU A 138 -2.72 11.85 -14.50
CA GLU A 138 -1.45 12.58 -14.41
C GLU A 138 -0.41 12.08 -15.43
N GLY A 139 -0.86 11.47 -16.52
CA GLY A 139 0.03 10.96 -17.55
C GLY A 139 0.36 9.50 -17.38
N SER A 140 1.47 9.17 -16.71
CA SER A 140 1.87 7.78 -16.49
C SER A 140 1.11 7.14 -15.34
N ARG A 141 0.45 7.94 -14.50
CA ARG A 141 -0.30 7.45 -13.33
C ARG A 141 -1.64 8.15 -13.20
N ILE A 142 -2.52 7.52 -12.45
CA ILE A 142 -3.87 8.01 -12.20
C ILE A 142 -4.04 8.19 -10.69
N ARG A 143 -4.59 9.33 -10.29
CA ARG A 143 -4.97 9.55 -8.90
C ARG A 143 -6.39 8.99 -8.70
N MET A 144 -6.57 8.18 -7.66
CA MET A 144 -7.87 7.59 -7.33
C MET A 144 -8.24 7.91 -5.89
N ASN A 145 -9.54 7.93 -5.60
CA ASN A 145 -10.01 8.17 -4.24
C ASN A 145 -11.34 7.48 -3.94
N LYS A 146 -11.65 7.41 -2.64
CA LYS A 146 -12.90 6.85 -2.13
C LYS A 146 -13.24 7.53 -0.82
N SER A 147 -14.53 7.86 -0.64
CA SER A 147 -15.04 8.34 0.63
C SER A 147 -15.26 7.16 1.58
N VAL A 148 -14.75 7.27 2.80
CA VAL A 148 -14.91 6.24 3.84
C VAL A 148 -15.62 6.88 5.03
N LYS A 149 -16.88 6.56 5.22
CA LYS A 149 -17.65 7.11 6.33
C LYS A 149 -18.28 5.98 7.13
#